data_4f43ea01aef1b7c6bbff066b3d46cde5
#
_entry.id   4f43ea01aef1b7c6bbff066b3d46cde5
#
_cell.length_a   1.000
_cell.length_b   1.000
_cell.length_c   1.000
_cell.angle_alpha   90.00
_cell.angle_beta   90.00
_cell.angle_gamma   90.00
#
_symmetry.space_group_name_H-M   'P 1'
#
loop_
_entity.id
_entity.type
_entity.pdbx_description
1 polymer ?
#
loop_
_entity_poly.entity_id
_entity_poly.type
_entity_poly.pdbx_seq_one_letter_code
_entity_poly.pdbx_strand_id
1 'polypeptide(L)'
;MIFIKLTLITISLVLAQLLNAPNAFAWGPGVHTAIALSALDAAGFVLPSIARVITAYPIEFLYGSLSADFFIGKGKRKRRNPHEWEGGFRFLNKAVDDRETSYALGFLSHLAADVIAHNYYIPNLVSAYPGKGNMVQGLDYKVRRK
;
A
#
# COMPACT_ATOMS: atom_id res chain seq x y z
N MET A 1 8.56 -31.90 -21.96
CA MET A 1 8.92 -30.73 -22.80
C MET A 1 7.96 -29.54 -22.66
N ILE A 2 6.65 -29.73 -22.65
CA ILE A 2 5.65 -28.63 -22.51
C ILE A 2 5.78 -27.85 -21.21
N PHE A 3 5.92 -28.51 -20.06
CA PHE A 3 6.06 -27.83 -18.76
C PHE A 3 7.29 -26.92 -18.69
N ILE A 4 8.43 -27.35 -19.22
CA ILE A 4 9.64 -26.52 -19.24
C ILE A 4 9.43 -25.26 -20.09
N LYS A 5 8.77 -25.37 -21.24
CA LYS A 5 8.44 -24.21 -22.09
C LYS A 5 7.49 -23.23 -21.39
N LEU A 6 6.46 -23.75 -20.71
CA LEU A 6 5.53 -22.91 -19.94
C LEU A 6 6.23 -22.19 -18.80
N THR A 7 7.09 -22.89 -18.05
CA THR A 7 7.88 -22.27 -16.96
C THR A 7 8.78 -21.17 -17.48
N LEU A 8 9.49 -21.40 -18.60
CA LEU A 8 10.35 -20.40 -19.21
C LEU A 8 9.57 -19.19 -19.71
N ILE A 9 8.39 -19.39 -20.32
CA ILE A 9 7.52 -18.30 -20.76
C ILE A 9 7.04 -17.49 -19.55
N THR A 10 6.61 -18.14 -18.48
CA THR A 10 6.16 -17.46 -17.26
C THR A 10 7.29 -16.65 -16.63
N ILE A 11 8.48 -17.22 -16.51
CA ILE A 11 9.65 -16.51 -15.99
C ILE A 11 10.01 -15.31 -16.88
N SER A 12 9.99 -15.49 -18.21
CA SER A 12 10.26 -14.38 -19.14
C SER A 12 9.25 -13.26 -19.05
N LEU A 13 7.95 -13.57 -18.89
CA LEU A 13 6.90 -12.58 -18.69
C LEU A 13 7.06 -11.82 -17.38
N VAL A 14 7.39 -12.52 -16.29
CA VAL A 14 7.65 -11.89 -14.99
C VAL A 14 8.89 -10.98 -15.06
N LEU A 15 9.98 -11.46 -15.67
CA LEU A 15 11.18 -10.66 -15.88
C LEU A 15 10.91 -9.45 -16.78
N ALA A 16 10.14 -9.61 -17.86
CA ALA A 16 9.76 -8.51 -18.74
C ALA A 16 8.93 -7.46 -18.00
N GLN A 17 8.02 -7.86 -17.10
CA GLN A 17 7.28 -6.93 -16.26
C GLN A 17 8.18 -6.22 -15.24
N LEU A 18 9.15 -6.91 -14.64
CA LEU A 18 10.12 -6.31 -13.71
C LEU A 18 11.04 -5.30 -14.42
N LEU A 19 11.49 -5.62 -15.66
CA LEU A 19 12.37 -4.76 -16.45
C LEU A 19 11.63 -3.57 -17.10
N ASN A 20 10.35 -3.74 -17.42
CA ASN A 20 9.50 -2.71 -17.99
C ASN A 20 8.60 -2.04 -16.95
N ALA A 21 8.89 -2.17 -15.64
CA ALA A 21 8.19 -1.40 -14.62
C ALA A 21 8.49 0.10 -14.84
N PRO A 22 7.67 0.83 -15.63
CA PRO A 22 7.90 2.24 -15.84
C PRO A 22 7.55 2.91 -14.53
N ASN A 23 8.56 3.48 -13.88
CA ASN A 23 8.39 4.35 -12.75
C ASN A 23 7.52 3.69 -11.64
N ALA A 24 8.14 3.02 -10.70
CA ALA A 24 7.47 2.60 -9.48
C ALA A 24 6.94 3.88 -8.80
N PHE A 25 5.71 4.23 -9.13
CA PHE A 25 5.01 5.34 -8.55
C PHE A 25 4.85 5.04 -7.07
N ALA A 26 5.37 5.93 -6.23
CA ALA A 26 5.20 5.93 -4.79
C ALA A 26 5.29 4.52 -4.18
N TRP A 27 5.26 4.35 -2.96
CA TRP A 27 5.44 3.07 -2.30
C TRP A 27 4.49 1.98 -2.86
N GLY A 28 5.02 1.17 -3.79
CA GLY A 28 4.25 0.09 -4.42
C GLY A 28 3.91 -1.03 -3.44
N PRO A 29 3.14 -2.06 -3.88
CA PRO A 29 2.64 -3.13 -3.03
C PRO A 29 3.73 -3.80 -2.17
N GLY A 30 4.96 -3.88 -2.66
CA GLY A 30 6.09 -4.44 -1.92
C GLY A 30 6.46 -3.63 -0.67
N VAL A 31 6.44 -2.31 -0.75
CA VAL A 31 6.74 -1.45 0.40
C VAL A 31 5.61 -1.49 1.43
N HIS A 32 4.36 -1.42 0.99
CA HIS A 32 3.20 -1.55 1.89
C HIS A 32 3.17 -2.92 2.58
N THR A 33 3.56 -4.00 1.89
CA THR A 33 3.74 -5.32 2.51
C THR A 33 4.83 -5.27 3.59
N ALA A 34 5.99 -4.71 3.31
CA ALA A 34 7.09 -4.62 4.27
C ALA A 34 6.70 -3.79 5.51
N ILE A 35 6.00 -2.67 5.31
CA ILE A 35 5.49 -1.83 6.42
C ILE A 35 4.46 -2.60 7.25
N ALA A 36 3.53 -3.29 6.62
CA ALA A 36 2.51 -4.06 7.32
C ALA A 36 3.11 -5.23 8.11
N LEU A 37 4.11 -5.93 7.57
CA LEU A 37 4.87 -6.95 8.30
C LEU A 37 5.60 -6.35 9.50
N SER A 38 6.29 -5.22 9.31
CA SER A 38 6.96 -4.52 10.41
C SER A 38 5.98 -4.06 11.49
N ALA A 39 4.76 -3.65 11.11
CA ALA A 39 3.72 -3.28 12.08
C ALA A 39 3.23 -4.50 12.89
N LEU A 40 3.13 -5.67 12.26
CA LEU A 40 2.81 -6.92 12.97
C LEU A 40 3.93 -7.32 13.94
N ASP A 41 5.19 -7.23 13.52
CA ASP A 41 6.34 -7.50 14.39
C ASP A 41 6.42 -6.52 15.57
N ALA A 42 6.00 -5.27 15.35
CA ALA A 42 5.97 -4.21 16.34
C ALA A 42 4.62 -4.10 17.08
N ALA A 43 3.74 -5.10 16.98
CA ALA A 43 2.39 -5.04 17.56
C ALA A 43 2.37 -4.79 19.07
N GLY A 44 3.44 -5.16 19.79
CA GLY A 44 3.59 -4.87 21.22
C GLY A 44 3.64 -3.38 21.59
N PHE A 45 3.86 -2.48 20.62
CA PHE A 45 3.92 -1.04 20.85
C PHE A 45 2.59 -0.32 20.55
N VAL A 46 1.57 -1.02 20.06
CA VAL A 46 0.24 -0.44 19.83
C VAL A 46 -0.71 -0.80 20.97
N LEU A 47 -1.91 -0.19 20.97
CA LEU A 47 -2.93 -0.50 21.97
C LEU A 47 -3.23 -2.01 22.02
N PRO A 48 -3.32 -2.63 23.21
CA PRO A 48 -3.50 -4.08 23.36
C PRO A 48 -4.71 -4.63 22.58
N SER A 49 -5.78 -3.86 22.47
CA SER A 49 -6.97 -4.25 21.69
C SER A 49 -6.67 -4.36 20.20
N ILE A 50 -5.88 -3.44 19.65
CA ILE A 50 -5.44 -3.44 18.25
C ILE A 50 -4.45 -4.59 18.03
N ALA A 51 -3.43 -4.70 18.91
CA ALA A 51 -2.43 -5.77 18.83
C ALA A 51 -3.09 -7.15 18.77
N ARG A 52 -4.05 -7.41 19.68
CA ARG A 52 -4.80 -8.66 19.71
C ARG A 52 -5.46 -8.98 18.37
N VAL A 53 -6.12 -8.02 17.77
CA VAL A 53 -6.87 -8.23 16.52
C VAL A 53 -5.94 -8.48 15.36
N ILE A 54 -4.92 -7.62 15.15
CA ILE A 54 -4.02 -7.75 13.99
C ILE A 54 -3.11 -8.97 14.08
N THR A 55 -2.72 -9.41 15.27
CA THR A 55 -1.92 -10.63 15.45
C THR A 55 -2.75 -11.90 15.37
N ALA A 56 -4.04 -11.86 15.72
CA ALA A 56 -4.94 -12.99 15.53
C ALA A 56 -5.31 -13.21 14.05
N TYR A 57 -5.38 -12.14 13.25
CA TYR A 57 -5.77 -12.15 11.84
C TYR A 57 -4.75 -11.40 10.96
N PRO A 58 -3.49 -11.85 10.91
CA PRO A 58 -2.41 -11.13 10.23
C PRO A 58 -2.56 -11.12 8.70
N ILE A 59 -3.19 -12.16 8.12
CA ILE A 59 -3.42 -12.24 6.68
C ILE A 59 -4.43 -11.18 6.24
N GLU A 60 -5.50 -11.00 7.00
CA GLU A 60 -6.51 -9.98 6.74
C GLU A 60 -5.92 -8.57 6.88
N PHE A 61 -5.05 -8.36 7.87
CA PHE A 61 -4.32 -7.10 8.02
C PHE A 61 -3.43 -6.80 6.80
N LEU A 62 -2.63 -7.77 6.35
CA LEU A 62 -1.80 -7.64 5.15
C LEU A 62 -2.66 -7.38 3.91
N TYR A 63 -3.75 -8.14 3.75
CA TYR A 63 -4.65 -7.96 2.61
C TYR A 63 -5.33 -6.59 2.63
N GLY A 64 -5.76 -6.12 3.78
CA GLY A 64 -6.28 -4.76 3.97
C GLY A 64 -5.28 -3.70 3.55
N SER A 65 -4.03 -3.83 3.98
CA SER A 65 -2.95 -2.92 3.62
C SER A 65 -2.68 -2.87 2.11
N LEU A 66 -2.81 -3.99 1.39
CA LEU A 66 -2.59 -4.04 -0.05
C LEU A 66 -3.81 -3.60 -0.87
N SER A 67 -5.01 -3.79 -0.35
CA SER A 67 -6.25 -3.64 -1.11
C SER A 67 -6.53 -2.21 -1.56
N ALA A 68 -6.01 -1.20 -0.86
CA ALA A 68 -6.17 0.20 -1.25
C ALA A 68 -5.58 0.48 -2.64
N ASP A 69 -4.54 -0.24 -3.02
CA ASP A 69 -3.89 -0.11 -4.33
C ASP A 69 -4.54 -0.90 -5.45
N PHE A 70 -5.40 -1.87 -5.14
CA PHE A 70 -6.06 -2.69 -6.16
C PHE A 70 -7.21 -2.00 -6.89
N PHE A 71 -7.65 -0.86 -6.41
CA PHE A 71 -8.76 -0.15 -7.04
C PHE A 71 -8.32 0.53 -8.33
N ILE A 72 -8.79 0.00 -9.47
CA ILE A 72 -8.54 0.54 -10.81
C ILE A 72 -9.38 1.81 -11.03
N GLY A 73 -8.76 2.84 -11.60
CA GLY A 73 -9.47 4.09 -11.94
C GLY A 73 -9.52 5.11 -10.82
N LYS A 74 -8.58 5.05 -9.89
CA LYS A 74 -8.32 6.09 -8.89
C LYS A 74 -8.33 7.47 -9.56
N GLY A 75 -9.09 8.40 -9.02
CA GLY A 75 -9.12 9.80 -9.49
C GLY A 75 -10.11 10.10 -10.62
N LYS A 76 -10.69 9.12 -11.33
CA LYS A 76 -11.68 9.38 -12.38
C LYS A 76 -13.08 9.73 -11.85
N ARG A 77 -13.39 9.40 -10.61
CA ARG A 77 -14.65 9.78 -9.93
C ARG A 77 -14.34 10.35 -8.55
N LYS A 78 -14.51 11.66 -8.37
CA LYS A 78 -14.34 12.39 -7.11
C LYS A 78 -15.07 11.77 -5.90
N ARG A 79 -16.12 10.99 -6.12
CA ARG A 79 -16.98 10.43 -5.07
C ARG A 79 -16.55 9.07 -4.49
N ARG A 80 -15.50 8.44 -5.02
CA ARG A 80 -15.07 7.08 -4.60
C ARG A 80 -13.56 6.92 -4.67
N ASN A 81 -12.82 7.83 -4.06
CA ASN A 81 -11.39 7.63 -3.90
C ASN A 81 -11.16 6.68 -2.72
N PRO A 82 -10.61 5.48 -2.95
CA PRO A 82 -10.31 4.56 -1.83
C PRO A 82 -9.23 5.09 -0.90
N HIS A 83 -8.37 6.03 -1.36
CA HIS A 83 -7.32 6.66 -0.56
C HIS A 83 -7.82 7.81 0.31
N GLU A 84 -9.05 7.76 0.77
CA GLU A 84 -9.61 8.72 1.72
C GLU A 84 -9.85 8.05 3.07
N TRP A 85 -9.49 8.76 4.15
CA TRP A 85 -9.68 8.29 5.51
C TRP A 85 -11.11 7.85 5.80
N GLU A 86 -12.09 8.56 5.22
CA GLU A 86 -13.51 8.22 5.34
C GLU A 86 -13.80 6.80 4.83
N GLY A 87 -13.11 6.36 3.75
CA GLY A 87 -13.22 5.01 3.22
C GLY A 87 -12.72 3.96 4.23
N GLY A 88 -11.54 4.18 4.80
CA GLY A 88 -10.96 3.29 5.81
C GLY A 88 -11.79 3.22 7.09
N PHE A 89 -12.24 4.36 7.61
CA PHE A 89 -13.13 4.38 8.79
C PHE A 89 -14.50 3.75 8.51
N ARG A 90 -14.98 3.83 7.27
CA ARG A 90 -16.22 3.14 6.89
C ARG A 90 -16.07 1.61 6.94
N PHE A 91 -14.92 1.07 6.52
CA PHE A 91 -14.63 -0.35 6.69
C PHE A 91 -14.61 -0.73 8.17
N LEU A 92 -13.88 0.05 8.98
CA LEU A 92 -13.80 -0.22 10.42
C LEU A 92 -15.16 -0.17 11.11
N ASN A 93 -15.99 0.85 10.79
CA ASN A 93 -17.32 1.00 11.37
C ASN A 93 -18.33 -0.08 10.92
N LYS A 94 -18.08 -0.75 9.79
CA LYS A 94 -18.94 -1.81 9.27
C LYS A 94 -18.45 -3.21 9.61
N ALA A 95 -17.26 -3.33 10.17
CA ALA A 95 -16.70 -4.60 10.57
C ALA A 95 -17.59 -5.27 11.63
N VAL A 96 -17.98 -6.52 11.37
CA VAL A 96 -18.88 -7.28 12.23
C VAL A 96 -18.12 -8.27 13.13
N ASP A 97 -16.83 -8.51 12.84
CA ASP A 97 -15.97 -9.41 13.60
C ASP A 97 -14.51 -8.91 13.63
N ASP A 98 -13.67 -9.61 14.39
CA ASP A 98 -12.24 -9.30 14.54
C ASP A 98 -11.47 -9.46 13.21
N ARG A 99 -11.91 -10.35 12.32
CA ARG A 99 -11.31 -10.59 11.01
C ARG A 99 -11.50 -9.37 10.09
N GLU A 100 -12.73 -8.89 9.98
CA GLU A 100 -13.05 -7.68 9.22
C GLU A 100 -12.42 -6.43 9.85
N THR A 101 -12.35 -6.39 11.18
CA THR A 101 -11.65 -5.33 11.92
C THR A 101 -10.17 -5.32 11.57
N SER A 102 -9.51 -6.47 11.51
CA SER A 102 -8.10 -6.60 11.12
C SER A 102 -7.86 -6.10 9.71
N TYR A 103 -8.72 -6.47 8.75
CA TYR A 103 -8.68 -5.96 7.39
C TYR A 103 -8.80 -4.43 7.35
N ALA A 104 -9.77 -3.86 8.06
CA ALA A 104 -9.98 -2.41 8.10
C ALA A 104 -8.79 -1.67 8.71
N LEU A 105 -8.17 -2.23 9.76
CA LEU A 105 -6.95 -1.70 10.36
C LEU A 105 -5.77 -1.75 9.37
N GLY A 106 -5.64 -2.83 8.60
CA GLY A 106 -4.66 -2.94 7.52
C GLY A 106 -4.85 -1.86 6.45
N PHE A 107 -6.09 -1.62 6.03
CA PHE A 107 -6.42 -0.56 5.09
C PHE A 107 -6.05 0.83 5.63
N LEU A 108 -6.37 1.12 6.88
CA LEU A 108 -6.00 2.37 7.53
C LEU A 108 -4.48 2.53 7.69
N SER A 109 -3.75 1.43 7.92
CA SER A 109 -2.27 1.45 7.99
C SER A 109 -1.64 1.83 6.65
N HIS A 110 -2.21 1.37 5.52
CA HIS A 110 -1.81 1.81 4.19
C HIS A 110 -1.96 3.32 4.03
N LEU A 111 -3.14 3.87 4.36
CA LEU A 111 -3.38 5.32 4.26
C LEU A 111 -2.41 6.13 5.14
N ALA A 112 -2.09 5.63 6.33
CA ALA A 112 -1.12 6.28 7.21
C ALA A 112 0.29 6.27 6.60
N ALA A 113 0.71 5.14 6.02
CA ALA A 113 1.99 5.02 5.32
C ALA A 113 2.07 5.99 4.13
N ASP A 114 1.01 6.11 3.35
CA ASP A 114 0.93 7.05 2.23
C ASP A 114 1.06 8.51 2.68
N VAL A 115 0.44 8.89 3.78
CA VAL A 115 0.61 10.25 4.34
C VAL A 115 2.07 10.53 4.65
N ILE A 116 2.78 9.60 5.28
CA ILE A 116 4.20 9.77 5.58
C ILE A 116 5.04 9.80 4.28
N ALA A 117 4.78 8.88 3.37
CA ALA A 117 5.49 8.79 2.11
C ALA A 117 5.37 10.09 1.31
N HIS A 118 4.15 10.54 1.07
CA HIS A 118 3.88 11.65 0.15
C HIS A 118 4.11 13.02 0.76
N ASN A 119 3.94 13.20 2.06
CA ASN A 119 4.10 14.51 2.67
C ASN A 119 5.51 14.76 3.25
N TYR A 120 6.25 13.71 3.58
CA TYR A 120 7.55 13.85 4.26
C TYR A 120 8.69 13.16 3.53
N TYR A 121 8.56 11.85 3.25
CA TYR A 121 9.67 11.07 2.72
C TYR A 121 10.05 11.49 1.30
N ILE A 122 9.12 11.51 0.39
CA ILE A 122 9.35 11.83 -1.02
C ILE A 122 9.80 13.27 -1.21
N PRO A 123 9.15 14.30 -0.63
CA PRO A 123 9.62 15.67 -0.74
C PRO A 123 11.05 15.88 -0.22
N ASN A 124 11.40 15.24 0.90
CA ASN A 124 12.75 15.31 1.43
C ASN A 124 13.77 14.63 0.53
N LEU A 125 13.43 13.48 -0.05
CA LEU A 125 14.29 12.77 -0.98
C LEU A 125 14.55 13.61 -2.25
N VAL A 126 13.51 14.25 -2.79
CA VAL A 126 13.62 15.16 -3.95
C VAL A 126 14.53 16.34 -3.64
N SER A 127 14.36 16.93 -2.47
CA SER A 127 15.17 18.06 -2.00
C SER A 127 16.65 17.69 -1.80
N ALA A 128 16.92 16.47 -1.33
CA ALA A 128 18.26 15.96 -1.11
C ALA A 128 19.00 15.62 -2.43
N TYR A 129 18.28 15.37 -3.53
CA TYR A 129 18.84 14.96 -4.82
C TYR A 129 18.31 15.82 -5.98
N PRO A 130 18.56 17.13 -6.01
CA PRO A 130 17.94 18.06 -6.97
C PRO A 130 18.30 17.80 -8.45
N GLY A 131 19.36 17.04 -8.73
CA GLY A 131 19.75 16.68 -10.12
C GLY A 131 19.03 15.48 -10.72
N LYS A 132 18.20 14.77 -9.97
CA LYS A 132 17.47 13.57 -10.42
C LYS A 132 15.97 13.80 -10.57
N GLY A 133 15.55 15.04 -10.78
CA GLY A 133 14.14 15.44 -10.87
C GLY A 133 13.31 14.63 -11.86
N ASN A 134 13.91 14.15 -12.97
CA ASN A 134 13.20 13.31 -13.95
C ASN A 134 12.87 11.91 -13.44
N MET A 135 13.60 11.41 -12.41
CA MET A 135 13.32 10.12 -11.78
C MET A 135 12.16 10.22 -10.77
N VAL A 136 11.85 11.42 -10.33
CA VAL A 136 10.89 11.73 -9.27
C VAL A 136 9.65 12.46 -9.81
N GLN A 137 9.67 12.95 -11.04
CA GLN A 137 8.53 13.64 -11.69
C GLN A 137 7.28 12.75 -11.87
N GLY A 138 7.44 11.41 -11.80
CA GLY A 138 6.31 10.49 -11.70
C GLY A 138 5.58 10.54 -10.34
N LEU A 139 6.13 11.26 -9.37
CA LEU A 139 5.64 11.38 -8.00
C LEU A 139 4.79 12.63 -7.75
N ASP A 140 4.39 13.35 -8.82
CA ASP A 140 3.51 14.52 -8.71
C ASP A 140 2.09 14.12 -8.30
N TYR A 141 1.99 13.55 -7.10
CA TYR A 141 0.74 13.36 -6.40
C TYR A 141 0.46 14.66 -5.65
N LYS A 142 -0.32 15.53 -6.25
CA LYS A 142 -0.91 16.67 -5.55
C LYS A 142 -1.80 16.14 -4.43
N VAL A 143 -1.21 15.90 -3.26
CA VAL A 143 -1.98 15.78 -2.02
C VAL A 143 -2.64 17.13 -1.79
N ARG A 144 -3.92 17.22 -2.11
CA ARG A 144 -4.71 18.39 -1.77
C ARG A 144 -4.76 18.48 -0.26
N ARG A 145 -4.04 19.46 0.30
CA ARG A 145 -4.32 19.95 1.64
C ARG A 145 -5.80 20.40 1.67
N LYS A 146 -6.59 19.77 2.47
CA LYS A 146 -7.80 20.31 3.06
C LYS A 146 -7.66 20.26 4.56
#